data_427d731a8722df9263f9a94db7dc2e61
#
_entry.id   427d731a8722df9263f9a94db7dc2e61
#
_cell.length_a   1.000
_cell.length_b   1.000
_cell.length_c   1.000
_cell.angle_alpha   90.00
_cell.angle_beta   90.00
_cell.angle_gamma   90.00
#
_symmetry.space_group_name_H-M   'P 1'
#
loop_
_entity.id
_entity.type
_entity.pdbx_description
1 polymer ?
#
loop_
_entity_poly.entity_id
_entity_poly.type
_entity_poly.pdbx_seq_one_letter_code
_entity_poly.pdbx_strand_id
1 'polypeptide(L)'
;MSLLGFIVILLVSASLLSFINTRWFHWPPNVSMLTAGLVASLFTVCLGEWGAAAIPYQALTHSLRQFNFSTWLLHGLVPVLLFAGGLQIDFVQLRRYKSSVTALAVLGTFISTFVIGLATYALLRLFHHPISLMESLLFGALISPTDPIAVIGLLRFYTVPEQLEILIAGESLFNDGVAIVIFMALLESLGSTQPIMQTMARLFLEQTAGGLCLGLVFGLIAYQAIKRIDEANSEMLITVALVAAIGWTSVYLHVSAALAALVAGLLIGNLGRRFGMSATTRQALEIIWSFADYVLNVLLFLILGLEVLTVHFSLSGLSLLMTGILIVLVGRMVSVGSIAMVPAWKRQMPLHAIPLLIWGGLRGGIPVALALSLPGDSERELLLQLTYANVLFSILVQAPTFKLLLTRLQKIDRPNLA
;
A
#
# COMPACT_ATOMS: atom_id res chain seq x y z
N MET A 1 -13.30 -13.24 -22.12
CA MET A 1 -13.80 -13.82 -20.84
C MET A 1 -14.73 -12.81 -20.19
N SER A 2 -15.83 -13.21 -19.58
CA SER A 2 -16.68 -12.25 -18.87
C SER A 2 -15.98 -11.78 -17.57
N LEU A 3 -16.28 -10.56 -17.10
CA LEU A 3 -15.74 -10.04 -15.83
C LEU A 3 -16.05 -11.00 -14.66
N LEU A 4 -17.27 -11.54 -14.63
CA LEU A 4 -17.67 -12.53 -13.63
C LEU A 4 -16.79 -13.79 -13.68
N GLY A 5 -16.50 -14.33 -14.88
CA GLY A 5 -15.62 -15.48 -15.03
C GLY A 5 -14.20 -15.20 -14.54
N PHE A 6 -13.67 -14.01 -14.78
CA PHE A 6 -12.35 -13.59 -14.29
C PHE A 6 -12.32 -13.54 -12.76
N ILE A 7 -13.31 -12.92 -12.12
CA ILE A 7 -13.42 -12.85 -10.66
C ILE A 7 -13.53 -14.25 -10.04
N VAL A 8 -14.33 -15.12 -10.62
CA VAL A 8 -14.50 -16.53 -10.14
C VAL A 8 -13.18 -17.28 -10.22
N ILE A 9 -12.45 -17.19 -11.34
CA ILE A 9 -11.16 -17.86 -11.49
C ILE A 9 -10.16 -17.32 -10.47
N LEU A 10 -10.09 -16.01 -10.26
CA LEU A 10 -9.21 -15.42 -9.25
C LEU A 10 -9.53 -15.89 -7.84
N LEU A 11 -10.82 -15.91 -7.45
CA LEU A 11 -11.25 -16.35 -6.12
C LEU A 11 -10.95 -17.84 -5.90
N VAL A 12 -11.23 -18.69 -6.88
CA VAL A 12 -10.95 -20.13 -6.79
C VAL A 12 -9.44 -20.37 -6.71
N SER A 13 -8.65 -19.69 -7.55
CA SER A 13 -7.18 -19.79 -7.53
C SER A 13 -6.61 -19.30 -6.20
N ALA A 14 -7.08 -18.15 -5.71
CA ALA A 14 -6.66 -17.59 -4.42
C ALA A 14 -6.99 -18.54 -3.26
N SER A 15 -8.19 -19.14 -3.26
CA SER A 15 -8.61 -20.10 -2.24
C SER A 15 -7.73 -21.36 -2.25
N LEU A 16 -7.49 -21.93 -3.44
CA LEU A 16 -6.63 -23.10 -3.61
C LEU A 16 -5.19 -22.83 -3.16
N LEU A 17 -4.62 -21.69 -3.59
CA LEU A 17 -3.27 -21.30 -3.23
C LEU A 17 -3.15 -20.99 -1.71
N SER A 18 -4.18 -20.38 -1.13
CA SER A 18 -4.24 -20.16 0.32
C SER A 18 -4.27 -21.49 1.10
N PHE A 19 -5.06 -22.46 0.63
CA PHE A 19 -5.08 -23.82 1.20
C PHE A 19 -3.70 -24.49 1.10
N ILE A 20 -3.06 -24.44 -0.07
CA ILE A 20 -1.72 -24.99 -0.30
C ILE A 20 -0.70 -24.32 0.64
N ASN A 21 -0.74 -23.00 0.74
CA ASN A 21 0.15 -22.24 1.61
C ASN A 21 -0.02 -22.64 3.09
N THR A 22 -1.27 -22.69 3.56
CA THR A 22 -1.57 -23.03 4.96
C THR A 22 -1.20 -24.48 5.30
N ARG A 23 -1.30 -25.40 4.32
CA ARG A 23 -1.03 -26.83 4.55
C ARG A 23 0.45 -27.20 4.49
N TRP A 24 1.25 -26.52 3.63
CA TRP A 24 2.62 -26.96 3.33
C TRP A 24 3.68 -25.88 3.55
N PHE A 25 3.45 -24.62 3.13
CA PHE A 25 4.50 -23.60 3.09
C PHE A 25 4.53 -22.70 4.34
N HIS A 26 3.39 -22.32 4.90
CA HIS A 26 3.25 -21.44 6.06
C HIS A 26 3.93 -20.07 5.84
N TRP A 27 3.95 -19.58 4.60
CA TRP A 27 4.49 -18.26 4.26
C TRP A 27 3.49 -17.16 4.57
N PRO A 28 3.94 -15.93 4.77
CA PRO A 28 3.03 -14.78 4.82
C PRO A 28 2.14 -14.75 3.57
N PRO A 29 0.83 -14.50 3.71
CA PRO A 29 -0.13 -14.58 2.59
C PRO A 29 0.31 -13.77 1.36
N ASN A 30 0.79 -12.54 1.57
CA ASN A 30 1.24 -11.65 0.50
C ASN A 30 2.41 -12.25 -0.30
N VAL A 31 3.41 -12.80 0.39
CA VAL A 31 4.57 -13.46 -0.23
C VAL A 31 4.13 -14.68 -1.02
N SER A 32 3.27 -15.51 -0.43
CA SER A 32 2.76 -16.73 -1.06
C SER A 32 1.97 -16.42 -2.33
N MET A 33 1.04 -15.47 -2.28
CA MET A 33 0.17 -15.12 -3.41
C MET A 33 0.95 -14.47 -4.55
N LEU A 34 1.85 -13.53 -4.23
CA LEU A 34 2.72 -12.94 -5.24
C LEU A 34 3.59 -14.00 -5.92
N THR A 35 4.24 -14.87 -5.12
CA THR A 35 5.10 -15.93 -5.66
C THR A 35 4.32 -16.90 -6.53
N ALA A 36 3.12 -17.28 -6.11
CA ALA A 36 2.25 -18.16 -6.89
C ALA A 36 1.80 -17.51 -8.21
N GLY A 37 1.44 -16.23 -8.18
CA GLY A 37 1.12 -15.45 -9.37
C GLY A 37 2.31 -15.35 -10.33
N LEU A 38 3.52 -15.11 -9.83
CA LEU A 38 4.76 -15.09 -10.61
C LEU A 38 5.06 -16.45 -11.25
N VAL A 39 4.95 -17.54 -10.48
CA VAL A 39 5.15 -18.89 -11.00
C VAL A 39 4.15 -19.22 -12.09
N ALA A 40 2.87 -18.88 -11.89
CA ALA A 40 1.83 -19.05 -12.90
C ALA A 40 2.14 -18.23 -14.16
N SER A 41 2.63 -17.00 -14.00
CA SER A 41 3.06 -16.13 -15.09
C SER A 41 4.21 -16.72 -15.88
N LEU A 42 5.29 -17.11 -15.21
CA LEU A 42 6.45 -17.74 -15.86
C LEU A 42 6.06 -19.04 -16.58
N PHE A 43 5.24 -19.88 -15.93
CA PHE A 43 4.76 -21.11 -16.53
C PHE A 43 3.96 -20.84 -17.81
N THR A 44 3.12 -19.81 -17.81
CA THR A 44 2.32 -19.40 -18.98
C THR A 44 3.21 -18.94 -20.13
N VAL A 45 4.29 -18.17 -19.84
CA VAL A 45 5.26 -17.73 -20.86
C VAL A 45 6.02 -18.94 -21.43
N CYS A 46 6.55 -19.81 -20.59
CA CYS A 46 7.28 -21.01 -21.05
C CYS A 46 6.42 -21.91 -21.92
N LEU A 47 5.15 -22.13 -21.56
CA LEU A 47 4.24 -22.94 -22.39
C LEU A 47 3.88 -22.26 -23.70
N GLY A 48 3.80 -20.94 -23.73
CA GLY A 48 3.57 -20.16 -24.96
C GLY A 48 4.73 -20.30 -25.95
N GLU A 49 5.97 -20.31 -25.48
CA GLU A 49 7.17 -20.53 -26.31
C GLU A 49 7.26 -21.97 -26.84
N TRP A 50 6.74 -22.95 -26.13
CA TRP A 50 6.73 -24.36 -26.55
C TRP A 50 5.58 -24.71 -27.50
N GLY A 51 4.83 -23.71 -28.00
CA GLY A 51 3.79 -23.91 -29.03
C GLY A 51 2.55 -24.65 -28.53
N ALA A 52 2.36 -24.78 -27.22
CA ALA A 52 1.14 -25.29 -26.62
C ALA A 52 0.00 -24.26 -26.75
N ALA A 53 -0.53 -24.11 -27.96
CA ALA A 53 -1.56 -23.16 -28.34
C ALA A 53 -2.90 -23.30 -27.60
N ALA A 54 -3.01 -24.22 -26.66
CA ALA A 54 -4.24 -24.50 -25.89
C ALA A 54 -4.41 -23.61 -24.64
N ILE A 55 -3.38 -22.87 -24.21
CA ILE A 55 -3.51 -22.01 -23.04
C ILE A 55 -3.83 -20.60 -23.52
N PRO A 56 -4.91 -19.99 -23.01
CA PRO A 56 -5.36 -18.70 -23.49
C PRO A 56 -4.48 -17.56 -22.94
N TYR A 57 -3.16 -17.59 -23.20
CA TYR A 57 -2.26 -16.48 -22.86
C TYR A 57 -2.82 -15.15 -23.35
N GLN A 58 -3.24 -15.12 -24.63
CA GLN A 58 -3.85 -13.94 -25.23
C GLN A 58 -5.18 -13.57 -24.57
N ALA A 59 -5.98 -14.55 -24.14
CA ALA A 59 -7.24 -14.29 -23.46
C ALA A 59 -7.01 -13.78 -22.03
N LEU A 60 -5.98 -14.26 -21.34
CA LEU A 60 -5.64 -13.80 -19.99
C LEU A 60 -5.08 -12.38 -20.03
N THR A 61 -4.08 -12.13 -20.88
CA THR A 61 -3.49 -10.78 -21.04
C THR A 61 -4.49 -9.76 -21.60
N HIS A 62 -5.37 -10.17 -22.51
CA HIS A 62 -6.45 -9.32 -23.01
C HIS A 62 -7.47 -9.00 -21.90
N SER A 63 -7.81 -9.96 -21.06
CA SER A 63 -8.73 -9.74 -19.95
C SER A 63 -8.12 -8.85 -18.86
N LEU A 64 -6.83 -9.00 -18.56
CA LEU A 64 -6.08 -8.13 -17.64
C LEU A 64 -6.02 -6.70 -18.19
N ARG A 65 -5.75 -6.51 -19.49
CA ARG A 65 -5.70 -5.18 -20.14
C ARG A 65 -7.07 -4.51 -20.23
N GLN A 66 -8.16 -5.27 -20.43
CA GLN A 66 -9.52 -4.73 -20.45
C GLN A 66 -10.02 -4.37 -19.06
N PHE A 67 -9.53 -5.05 -18.01
CA PHE A 67 -9.84 -4.72 -16.65
C PHE A 67 -9.05 -3.45 -16.28
N ASN A 68 -9.74 -2.33 -16.13
CA ASN A 68 -9.11 -1.10 -15.69
C ASN A 68 -8.70 -1.22 -14.21
N PHE A 69 -7.64 -2.04 -13.99
CA PHE A 69 -7.16 -2.46 -12.69
C PHE A 69 -6.83 -1.27 -11.80
N SER A 70 -6.20 -0.23 -12.35
CA SER A 70 -5.84 0.96 -11.58
C SER A 70 -7.07 1.69 -11.03
N THR A 71 -8.11 1.89 -11.84
CA THR A 71 -9.34 2.56 -11.41
C THR A 71 -10.06 1.73 -10.33
N TRP A 72 -10.22 0.42 -10.56
CA TRP A 72 -10.84 -0.47 -9.59
C TRP A 72 -10.07 -0.51 -8.27
N LEU A 73 -8.75 -0.49 -8.34
CA LEU A 73 -7.90 -0.54 -7.17
C LEU A 73 -7.95 0.78 -6.39
N LEU A 74 -7.76 1.92 -7.07
CA LEU A 74 -7.67 3.23 -6.40
C LEU A 74 -9.01 3.71 -5.84
N HIS A 75 -10.12 3.48 -6.55
CA HIS A 75 -11.45 3.97 -6.14
C HIS A 75 -12.32 2.91 -5.44
N GLY A 76 -11.98 1.64 -5.60
CA GLY A 76 -12.71 0.53 -4.97
C GLY A 76 -11.94 -0.08 -3.81
N LEU A 77 -10.80 -0.71 -4.09
CA LEU A 77 -10.09 -1.58 -3.15
C LEU A 77 -9.32 -0.77 -2.09
N VAL A 78 -8.59 0.26 -2.48
CA VAL A 78 -7.77 1.06 -1.54
C VAL A 78 -8.61 1.73 -0.44
N PRO A 79 -9.77 2.38 -0.73
CA PRO A 79 -10.63 2.90 0.32
C PRO A 79 -11.09 1.82 1.30
N VAL A 80 -11.43 0.61 0.82
CA VAL A 80 -11.84 -0.52 1.65
C VAL A 80 -10.70 -0.97 2.57
N LEU A 81 -9.49 -1.13 2.03
CA LEU A 81 -8.30 -1.51 2.81
C LEU A 81 -7.95 -0.45 3.86
N LEU A 82 -7.96 0.83 3.50
CA LEU A 82 -7.64 1.91 4.44
C LEU A 82 -8.72 2.10 5.51
N PHE A 83 -9.99 1.86 5.19
CA PHE A 83 -11.06 1.82 6.19
C PHE A 83 -10.85 0.66 7.16
N ALA A 84 -10.60 -0.55 6.66
CA ALA A 84 -10.33 -1.73 7.46
C ALA A 84 -9.09 -1.54 8.37
N GLY A 85 -8.01 -0.97 7.83
CA GLY A 85 -6.82 -0.59 8.60
C GLY A 85 -7.12 0.46 9.66
N GLY A 86 -7.88 1.50 9.32
CA GLY A 86 -8.33 2.54 10.25
C GLY A 86 -9.17 2.00 11.41
N LEU A 87 -10.03 1.02 11.14
CA LEU A 87 -10.83 0.32 12.18
C LEU A 87 -9.97 -0.39 13.23
N GLN A 88 -8.79 -0.90 12.85
CA GLN A 88 -7.94 -1.70 13.73
C GLN A 88 -7.04 -0.84 14.63
N ILE A 89 -6.79 0.42 14.28
CA ILE A 89 -5.89 1.30 15.04
C ILE A 89 -6.58 1.82 16.30
N ASP A 90 -5.93 1.63 17.46
CA ASP A 90 -6.32 2.24 18.72
C ASP A 90 -5.85 3.72 18.76
N PHE A 91 -6.82 4.62 18.81
CA PHE A 91 -6.56 6.07 18.85
C PHE A 91 -5.83 6.52 20.12
N VAL A 92 -6.00 5.81 21.25
CA VAL A 92 -5.31 6.15 22.50
C VAL A 92 -3.82 5.89 22.37
N GLN A 93 -3.47 4.76 21.81
CA GLN A 93 -2.08 4.39 21.52
C GLN A 93 -1.48 5.30 20.45
N LEU A 94 -2.20 5.51 19.34
CA LEU A 94 -1.77 6.41 18.26
C LEU A 94 -1.52 7.84 18.77
N ARG A 95 -2.39 8.36 19.64
CA ARG A 95 -2.24 9.70 20.23
C ARG A 95 -0.93 9.86 21.00
N ARG A 96 -0.43 8.79 21.62
CA ARG A 96 0.84 8.80 22.36
C ARG A 96 2.03 9.02 21.43
N TYR A 97 2.00 8.48 20.21
CA TYR A 97 3.06 8.56 19.22
C TYR A 97 2.71 9.41 17.99
N LYS A 98 1.60 10.17 18.07
CA LYS A 98 1.05 10.95 16.95
C LYS A 98 2.08 11.80 16.21
N SER A 99 2.97 12.46 16.96
CA SER A 99 3.96 13.37 16.38
C SER A 99 4.98 12.64 15.51
N SER A 100 5.46 11.46 15.95
CA SER A 100 6.39 10.64 15.19
C SER A 100 5.71 9.93 14.02
N VAL A 101 4.50 9.40 14.23
CA VAL A 101 3.70 8.79 13.16
C VAL A 101 3.38 9.82 12.07
N THR A 102 2.89 11.01 12.45
CA THR A 102 2.60 12.07 11.47
C THR A 102 3.86 12.55 10.76
N ALA A 103 4.98 12.68 11.46
CA ALA A 103 6.24 13.07 10.84
C ALA A 103 6.71 12.01 9.82
N LEU A 104 6.69 10.73 10.18
CA LEU A 104 7.06 9.63 9.27
C LEU A 104 6.11 9.54 8.08
N ALA A 105 4.81 9.61 8.32
CA ALA A 105 3.81 9.47 7.27
C ALA A 105 3.73 10.67 6.33
N VAL A 106 3.85 11.89 6.83
CA VAL A 106 3.73 13.10 6.00
C VAL A 106 5.10 13.55 5.52
N LEU A 107 5.97 14.01 6.45
CA LEU A 107 7.29 14.53 6.06
C LEU A 107 8.16 13.44 5.46
N GLY A 108 8.08 12.21 6.01
CA GLY A 108 8.80 11.06 5.49
C GLY A 108 8.42 10.74 4.05
N THR A 109 7.14 10.77 3.72
CA THR A 109 6.65 10.55 2.34
C THR A 109 7.09 11.66 1.41
N PHE A 110 7.02 12.94 1.81
CA PHE A 110 7.54 14.04 1.01
C PHE A 110 9.05 13.91 0.77
N ILE A 111 9.85 13.70 1.83
CA ILE A 111 11.30 13.52 1.70
C ILE A 111 11.61 12.34 0.77
N SER A 112 10.93 11.20 0.96
CA SER A 112 11.08 10.01 0.13
C SER A 112 10.76 10.31 -1.33
N THR A 113 9.63 10.97 -1.61
CA THR A 113 9.19 11.38 -2.96
C THR A 113 10.26 12.22 -3.66
N PHE A 114 10.77 13.26 -2.98
CA PHE A 114 11.75 14.14 -3.59
C PHE A 114 13.12 13.47 -3.75
N VAL A 115 13.61 12.75 -2.74
CA VAL A 115 14.92 12.08 -2.81
C VAL A 115 14.92 11.00 -3.89
N ILE A 116 13.89 10.15 -3.92
CA ILE A 116 13.77 9.10 -4.93
C ILE A 116 13.55 9.71 -6.32
N GLY A 117 12.67 10.69 -6.46
CA GLY A 117 12.37 11.34 -7.73
C GLY A 117 13.60 12.04 -8.33
N LEU A 118 14.33 12.84 -7.54
CA LEU A 118 15.54 13.51 -8.00
C LEU A 118 16.66 12.52 -8.34
N ALA A 119 16.86 11.49 -7.51
CA ALA A 119 17.87 10.46 -7.78
C ALA A 119 17.52 9.64 -9.03
N THR A 120 16.24 9.31 -9.25
CA THR A 120 15.77 8.62 -10.45
C THR A 120 15.95 9.50 -11.69
N TYR A 121 15.63 10.80 -11.60
CA TYR A 121 15.89 11.74 -12.68
C TYR A 121 17.36 11.80 -13.08
N ALA A 122 18.26 11.92 -12.09
CA ALA A 122 19.69 11.93 -12.34
C ALA A 122 20.19 10.61 -12.93
N LEU A 123 19.70 9.46 -12.41
CA LEU A 123 20.05 8.13 -12.90
C LEU A 123 19.63 7.95 -14.35
N LEU A 124 18.36 8.22 -14.67
CA LEU A 124 17.82 7.98 -16.01
C LEU A 124 18.47 8.90 -17.07
N ARG A 125 18.81 10.13 -16.68
CA ARG A 125 19.62 11.02 -17.52
C ARG A 125 21.02 10.46 -17.79
N LEU A 126 21.65 9.85 -16.78
CA LEU A 126 22.96 9.21 -16.93
C LEU A 126 22.90 8.02 -17.91
N PHE A 127 21.79 7.29 -17.91
CA PHE A 127 21.54 6.19 -18.85
C PHE A 127 20.92 6.66 -20.19
N HIS A 128 20.92 7.97 -20.45
CA HIS A 128 20.40 8.58 -21.69
C HIS A 128 18.91 8.33 -21.97
N HIS A 129 18.11 8.06 -20.93
CA HIS A 129 16.66 7.99 -21.05
C HIS A 129 16.05 9.40 -20.97
N PRO A 130 15.17 9.78 -21.92
CA PRO A 130 14.56 11.11 -21.98
C PRO A 130 13.38 11.23 -21.01
N ILE A 131 13.65 11.23 -19.71
CA ILE A 131 12.60 11.40 -18.69
C ILE A 131 12.53 12.84 -18.21
N SER A 132 11.32 13.32 -17.92
CA SER A 132 11.11 14.60 -17.26
C SER A 132 11.28 14.51 -15.75
N LEU A 133 11.58 15.66 -15.12
CA LEU A 133 11.64 15.74 -13.66
C LEU A 133 10.29 15.36 -13.02
N MET A 134 9.17 15.74 -13.65
CA MET A 134 7.82 15.49 -13.17
C MET A 134 7.51 13.98 -13.14
N GLU A 135 7.82 13.25 -14.22
CA GLU A 135 7.66 11.79 -14.28
C GLU A 135 8.53 11.09 -13.24
N SER A 136 9.75 11.57 -13.01
CA SER A 136 10.63 11.04 -11.96
C SER A 136 10.08 11.31 -10.56
N LEU A 137 9.46 12.47 -10.31
CA LEU A 137 8.78 12.77 -9.06
C LEU A 137 7.51 11.93 -8.89
N LEU A 138 6.77 11.66 -9.97
CA LEU A 138 5.66 10.70 -9.96
C LEU A 138 6.13 9.31 -9.52
N PHE A 139 7.27 8.85 -10.06
CA PHE A 139 7.88 7.60 -9.58
C PHE A 139 8.24 7.67 -8.09
N GLY A 140 8.84 8.77 -7.64
CA GLY A 140 9.11 8.99 -6.22
C GLY A 140 7.86 8.93 -5.35
N ALA A 141 6.75 9.55 -5.80
CA ALA A 141 5.48 9.55 -5.09
C ALA A 141 4.84 8.15 -5.04
N LEU A 142 4.74 7.48 -6.20
CA LEU A 142 4.08 6.17 -6.27
C LEU A 142 4.84 5.07 -5.51
N ILE A 143 6.17 5.16 -5.38
CA ILE A 143 6.97 4.16 -4.68
C ILE A 143 7.17 4.49 -3.19
N SER A 144 6.74 5.66 -2.73
CA SER A 144 6.90 6.08 -1.32
C SER A 144 5.99 5.34 -0.33
N PRO A 145 4.75 4.90 -0.65
CA PRO A 145 3.91 4.12 0.26
C PRO A 145 4.58 2.85 0.75
N THR A 146 4.30 2.45 2.00
CA THR A 146 4.87 1.22 2.60
C THR A 146 3.76 0.30 3.09
N ASP A 147 3.87 -0.99 2.82
CA ASP A 147 2.91 -2.01 3.24
C ASP A 147 3.33 -2.63 4.59
N PRO A 148 2.54 -2.45 5.67
CA PRO A 148 2.89 -2.97 6.98
C PRO A 148 2.50 -4.45 7.16
N ILE A 149 1.64 -5.01 6.30
CA ILE A 149 0.96 -6.30 6.53
C ILE A 149 1.95 -7.43 6.74
N ALA A 150 2.93 -7.54 5.85
CA ALA A 150 3.95 -8.59 5.96
C ALA A 150 4.83 -8.40 7.22
N VAL A 151 5.14 -7.16 7.59
CA VAL A 151 5.93 -6.85 8.79
C VAL A 151 5.13 -7.13 10.05
N ILE A 152 3.90 -6.63 10.17
CA ILE A 152 3.03 -6.84 11.33
C ILE A 152 2.73 -8.33 11.51
N GLY A 153 2.49 -9.06 10.43
CA GLY A 153 2.32 -10.50 10.46
C GLY A 153 3.52 -11.23 11.08
N LEU A 154 4.74 -10.77 10.81
CA LEU A 154 5.95 -11.31 11.42
C LEU A 154 6.12 -10.86 12.88
N LEU A 155 5.81 -9.59 13.20
CA LEU A 155 5.97 -9.07 14.56
C LEU A 155 5.12 -9.82 15.58
N ARG A 156 3.95 -10.36 15.19
CA ARG A 156 3.08 -11.16 16.07
C ARG A 156 3.74 -12.45 16.63
N PHE A 157 4.75 -12.97 15.95
CA PHE A 157 5.50 -14.14 16.41
C PHE A 157 6.70 -13.80 17.31
N TYR A 158 6.97 -12.51 17.52
CA TYR A 158 8.10 -12.02 18.29
C TYR A 158 7.64 -11.04 19.35
N THR A 159 8.27 -11.08 20.51
CA THR A 159 8.04 -10.09 21.56
C THR A 159 8.71 -8.79 21.17
N VAL A 160 7.98 -7.91 20.52
CA VAL A 160 8.47 -6.56 20.13
C VAL A 160 7.84 -5.49 21.03
N PRO A 161 8.51 -4.36 21.23
CA PRO A 161 7.90 -3.24 21.91
C PRO A 161 6.65 -2.76 21.15
N GLU A 162 5.54 -2.60 21.84
CA GLU A 162 4.27 -2.06 21.34
C GLU A 162 4.46 -0.77 20.53
N GLN A 163 5.40 0.06 20.97
CA GLN A 163 5.80 1.29 20.31
C GLN A 163 6.21 1.08 18.85
N LEU A 164 6.99 0.03 18.55
CA LEU A 164 7.46 -0.25 17.20
C LEU A 164 6.30 -0.67 16.29
N GLU A 165 5.40 -1.50 16.80
CA GLU A 165 4.21 -1.93 16.07
C GLU A 165 3.32 -0.73 15.70
N ILE A 166 3.08 0.19 16.66
CA ILE A 166 2.30 1.40 16.43
C ILE A 166 2.98 2.34 15.42
N LEU A 167 4.31 2.49 15.49
CA LEU A 167 5.04 3.33 14.55
C LEU A 167 4.98 2.76 13.13
N ILE A 168 5.18 1.46 12.95
CA ILE A 168 5.12 0.79 11.64
C ILE A 168 3.70 0.83 11.08
N ALA A 169 2.70 0.40 11.87
CA ALA A 169 1.31 0.35 11.43
C ALA A 169 0.76 1.75 11.13
N GLY A 170 1.02 2.69 12.04
CA GLY A 170 0.55 4.06 11.89
C GLY A 170 1.24 4.78 10.74
N GLU A 171 2.56 4.65 10.60
CA GLU A 171 3.27 5.24 9.47
C GLU A 171 2.68 4.75 8.15
N SER A 172 2.64 3.43 7.95
CA SER A 172 2.22 2.84 6.68
C SER A 172 0.78 3.16 6.33
N LEU A 173 -0.14 3.14 7.30
CA LEU A 173 -1.54 3.45 7.03
C LEU A 173 -1.75 4.90 6.56
N PHE A 174 -1.04 5.85 7.16
CA PHE A 174 -1.18 7.26 6.80
C PHE A 174 -0.34 7.64 5.58
N ASN A 175 0.84 7.02 5.37
CA ASN A 175 1.67 7.36 4.22
C ASN A 175 1.04 6.90 2.90
N ASP A 176 0.24 5.82 2.90
CA ASP A 176 -0.53 5.38 1.73
C ASP A 176 -1.48 6.50 1.25
N GLY A 177 -2.26 7.06 2.19
CA GLY A 177 -3.16 8.16 1.88
C GLY A 177 -2.43 9.42 1.41
N VAL A 178 -1.33 9.78 2.07
CA VAL A 178 -0.52 10.96 1.73
C VAL A 178 0.15 10.79 0.36
N ALA A 179 0.72 9.63 0.09
CA ALA A 179 1.39 9.36 -1.18
C ALA A 179 0.43 9.37 -2.38
N ILE A 180 -0.78 8.82 -2.21
CA ILE A 180 -1.83 8.89 -3.24
C ILE A 180 -2.16 10.36 -3.55
N VAL A 181 -2.32 11.20 -2.53
CA VAL A 181 -2.63 12.62 -2.73
C VAL A 181 -1.46 13.35 -3.42
N ILE A 182 -0.21 13.10 -3.01
CA ILE A 182 0.98 13.68 -3.67
C ILE A 182 1.01 13.23 -5.14
N PHE A 183 0.82 11.93 -5.40
CA PHE A 183 0.83 11.38 -6.74
C PHE A 183 -0.26 12.01 -7.62
N MET A 184 -1.50 12.10 -7.13
CA MET A 184 -2.61 12.70 -7.88
C MET A 184 -2.37 14.19 -8.15
N ALA A 185 -1.86 14.95 -7.17
CA ALA A 185 -1.52 16.35 -7.35
C ALA A 185 -0.41 16.55 -8.41
N LEU A 186 0.61 15.66 -8.42
CA LEU A 186 1.64 15.65 -9.46
C LEU A 186 1.06 15.29 -10.83
N LEU A 187 0.23 14.24 -10.90
CA LEU A 187 -0.35 13.74 -12.13
C LEU A 187 -1.27 14.79 -12.80
N GLU A 188 -2.14 15.42 -12.05
CA GLU A 188 -3.03 16.49 -12.53
C GLU A 188 -2.24 17.73 -12.94
N SER A 189 -1.08 17.98 -12.31
CA SER A 189 -0.20 19.11 -12.66
C SER A 189 0.48 18.93 -14.02
N LEU A 190 0.64 17.71 -14.54
CA LEU A 190 1.22 17.45 -15.88
C LEU A 190 0.44 18.12 -17.00
N GLY A 191 -0.89 18.23 -16.89
CA GLY A 191 -1.77 18.86 -17.88
C GLY A 191 -2.03 20.35 -17.65
N SER A 192 -1.44 20.95 -16.60
CA SER A 192 -1.73 22.33 -16.21
C SER A 192 -0.83 23.35 -16.92
N THR A 193 -1.42 24.45 -17.35
CA THR A 193 -0.69 25.63 -17.87
C THR A 193 -0.26 26.60 -16.75
N GLN A 194 -0.70 26.36 -15.52
CA GLN A 194 -0.41 27.17 -14.34
C GLN A 194 0.98 26.81 -13.75
N PRO A 195 1.57 27.69 -12.92
CA PRO A 195 2.80 27.38 -12.20
C PRO A 195 2.66 26.08 -11.39
N ILE A 196 3.48 25.08 -11.71
CA ILE A 196 3.40 23.71 -11.17
C ILE A 196 3.29 23.69 -9.63
N MET A 197 4.12 24.49 -8.94
CA MET A 197 4.15 24.53 -7.47
C MET A 197 2.83 25.01 -6.85
N GLN A 198 2.18 26.00 -7.48
CA GLN A 198 0.88 26.51 -6.98
C GLN A 198 -0.22 25.48 -7.23
N THR A 199 -0.24 24.86 -8.40
CA THR A 199 -1.21 23.80 -8.76
C THR A 199 -1.07 22.62 -7.83
N MET A 200 0.14 22.12 -7.61
CA MET A 200 0.41 21.02 -6.68
C MET A 200 -0.02 21.35 -5.25
N ALA A 201 0.36 22.51 -4.73
CA ALA A 201 0.02 22.89 -3.36
C ALA A 201 -1.51 23.02 -3.18
N ARG A 202 -2.18 23.61 -4.15
CA ARG A 202 -3.63 23.76 -4.15
C ARG A 202 -4.32 22.38 -4.21
N LEU A 203 -3.98 21.54 -5.16
CA LEU A 203 -4.57 20.21 -5.31
C LEU A 203 -4.30 19.33 -4.09
N PHE A 204 -3.09 19.37 -3.55
CA PHE A 204 -2.75 18.67 -2.31
C PHE A 204 -3.64 19.11 -1.14
N LEU A 205 -3.82 20.42 -0.97
CA LEU A 205 -4.68 20.95 0.10
C LEU A 205 -6.16 20.61 -0.14
N GLU A 206 -6.66 20.78 -1.36
CA GLU A 206 -8.05 20.46 -1.71
C GLU A 206 -8.34 18.97 -1.50
N GLN A 207 -7.51 18.09 -2.01
CA GLN A 207 -7.68 16.63 -1.85
C GLN A 207 -7.54 16.18 -0.40
N THR A 208 -6.55 16.72 0.33
CA THR A 208 -6.33 16.36 1.74
C THR A 208 -7.46 16.89 2.62
N ALA A 209 -7.71 18.19 2.59
CA ALA A 209 -8.74 18.81 3.45
C ALA A 209 -10.13 18.28 3.11
N GLY A 210 -10.45 18.16 1.81
CA GLY A 210 -11.71 17.60 1.35
C GLY A 210 -11.89 16.14 1.77
N GLY A 211 -10.85 15.31 1.62
CA GLY A 211 -10.87 13.91 2.07
C GLY A 211 -11.08 13.78 3.58
N LEU A 212 -10.33 14.56 4.37
CA LEU A 212 -10.50 14.58 5.83
C LEU A 212 -11.92 15.01 6.23
N CYS A 213 -12.44 16.10 5.64
CA CYS A 213 -13.80 16.59 5.90
C CYS A 213 -14.86 15.55 5.50
N LEU A 214 -14.74 14.93 4.32
CA LEU A 214 -15.66 13.92 3.85
C LEU A 214 -15.69 12.71 4.79
N GLY A 215 -14.51 12.21 5.19
CA GLY A 215 -14.39 11.11 6.13
C GLY A 215 -14.96 11.43 7.51
N LEU A 216 -14.74 12.64 8.02
CA LEU A 216 -15.32 13.10 9.27
C LEU A 216 -16.85 13.17 9.18
N VAL A 217 -17.40 13.82 8.16
CA VAL A 217 -18.85 14.00 8.01
C VAL A 217 -19.56 12.66 7.87
N PHE A 218 -19.14 11.83 6.91
CA PHE A 218 -19.75 10.52 6.70
C PHE A 218 -19.51 9.56 7.86
N GLY A 219 -18.32 9.58 8.45
CA GLY A 219 -17.99 8.78 9.62
C GLY A 219 -18.84 9.15 10.85
N LEU A 220 -19.09 10.45 11.08
CA LEU A 220 -19.96 10.91 12.16
C LEU A 220 -21.43 10.55 11.89
N ILE A 221 -21.92 10.66 10.66
CA ILE A 221 -23.28 10.24 10.29
C ILE A 221 -23.45 8.74 10.55
N ALA A 222 -22.50 7.92 10.09
CA ALA A 222 -22.53 6.48 10.33
C ALA A 222 -22.44 6.15 11.82
N TYR A 223 -21.56 6.82 12.57
CA TYR A 223 -21.49 6.67 14.03
C TYR A 223 -22.82 6.98 14.73
N GLN A 224 -23.48 8.07 14.34
CA GLN A 224 -24.78 8.43 14.92
C GLN A 224 -25.89 7.42 14.55
N ALA A 225 -25.83 6.84 13.36
CA ALA A 225 -26.76 5.77 12.96
C ALA A 225 -26.51 4.49 13.80
N ILE A 226 -25.26 4.04 13.87
CA ILE A 226 -24.85 2.86 14.65
C ILE A 226 -25.24 3.01 16.13
N LYS A 227 -25.02 4.17 16.72
CA LYS A 227 -25.35 4.43 18.14
C LYS A 227 -26.85 4.27 18.47
N ARG A 228 -27.73 4.36 17.48
CA ARG A 228 -29.20 4.29 17.66
C ARG A 228 -29.77 2.89 17.44
N ILE A 229 -28.94 1.95 17.02
CA ILE A 229 -29.33 0.59 16.67
C ILE A 229 -28.48 -0.36 17.53
N ASP A 230 -28.98 -1.51 17.92
CA ASP A 230 -28.23 -2.60 18.54
C ASP A 230 -28.55 -3.89 17.78
N GLU A 231 -28.14 -3.90 16.50
CA GLU A 231 -28.33 -5.05 15.62
C GLU A 231 -27.12 -5.18 14.69
N ALA A 232 -26.31 -6.23 14.91
CA ALA A 232 -24.99 -6.40 14.30
C ALA A 232 -25.02 -6.38 12.75
N ASN A 233 -26.03 -7.00 12.11
CA ASN A 233 -26.08 -7.04 10.64
C ASN A 233 -26.35 -5.67 10.04
N SER A 234 -27.26 -4.90 10.64
CA SER A 234 -27.55 -3.54 10.21
C SER A 234 -26.39 -2.60 10.43
N GLU A 235 -25.68 -2.72 11.55
CA GLU A 235 -24.47 -1.92 11.83
C GLU A 235 -23.35 -2.24 10.84
N MET A 236 -23.16 -3.52 10.50
CA MET A 236 -22.20 -3.92 9.46
C MET A 236 -22.56 -3.38 8.10
N LEU A 237 -23.86 -3.46 7.71
CA LEU A 237 -24.35 -2.91 6.45
C LEU A 237 -24.11 -1.39 6.37
N ILE A 238 -24.28 -0.66 7.48
CA ILE A 238 -23.96 0.77 7.56
C ILE A 238 -22.48 1.01 7.27
N THR A 239 -21.57 0.19 7.81
CA THR A 239 -20.12 0.38 7.55
C THR A 239 -19.74 0.09 6.10
N VAL A 240 -20.34 -0.92 5.47
CA VAL A 240 -20.14 -1.21 4.03
C VAL A 240 -20.68 -0.08 3.17
N ALA A 241 -21.91 0.38 3.47
CA ALA A 241 -22.52 1.50 2.77
C ALA A 241 -21.73 2.81 2.94
N LEU A 242 -21.14 3.03 4.12
CA LEU A 242 -20.26 4.17 4.42
C LEU A 242 -19.06 4.19 3.46
N VAL A 243 -18.34 3.08 3.33
CA VAL A 243 -17.15 3.01 2.46
C VAL A 243 -17.54 3.19 0.99
N ALA A 244 -18.64 2.55 0.56
CA ALA A 244 -19.16 2.70 -0.81
C ALA A 244 -19.57 4.15 -1.09
N ALA A 245 -20.26 4.81 -0.15
CA ALA A 245 -20.67 6.21 -0.27
C ALA A 245 -19.46 7.16 -0.32
N ILE A 246 -18.43 6.92 0.49
CA ILE A 246 -17.17 7.67 0.44
C ILE A 246 -16.50 7.50 -0.94
N GLY A 247 -16.36 6.27 -1.43
CA GLY A 247 -15.76 6.00 -2.74
C GLY A 247 -16.50 6.71 -3.88
N TRP A 248 -17.82 6.64 -3.88
CA TRP A 248 -18.65 7.28 -4.89
C TRP A 248 -18.61 8.82 -4.80
N THR A 249 -18.81 9.40 -3.61
CA THR A 249 -18.86 10.85 -3.41
C THR A 249 -17.52 11.52 -3.67
N SER A 250 -16.41 10.86 -3.31
CA SER A 250 -15.06 11.40 -3.49
C SER A 250 -14.73 11.69 -4.95
N VAL A 251 -15.23 10.87 -5.89
CA VAL A 251 -15.06 11.08 -7.33
C VAL A 251 -15.71 12.38 -7.78
N TYR A 252 -16.94 12.66 -7.33
CA TYR A 252 -17.65 13.90 -7.69
C TYR A 252 -17.06 15.16 -7.06
N LEU A 253 -16.54 15.03 -5.86
CA LEU A 253 -15.95 16.17 -5.13
C LEU A 253 -14.46 16.39 -5.45
N HIS A 254 -13.84 15.50 -6.24
CA HIS A 254 -12.40 15.51 -6.54
C HIS A 254 -11.54 15.53 -5.26
N VAL A 255 -11.92 14.72 -4.25
CA VAL A 255 -11.21 14.60 -2.97
C VAL A 255 -10.68 13.19 -2.76
N SER A 256 -9.70 13.03 -1.86
CA SER A 256 -9.09 11.73 -1.60
C SER A 256 -10.05 10.75 -0.92
N ALA A 257 -10.52 9.73 -1.66
CA ALA A 257 -11.29 8.61 -1.12
C ALA A 257 -10.50 7.83 -0.07
N ALA A 258 -9.19 7.67 -0.29
CA ALA A 258 -8.27 6.98 0.58
C ALA A 258 -8.23 7.61 1.99
N LEU A 259 -7.98 8.92 2.06
CA LEU A 259 -7.97 9.66 3.33
C LEU A 259 -9.36 9.71 3.98
N ALA A 260 -10.43 9.86 3.19
CA ALA A 260 -11.77 9.86 3.73
C ALA A 260 -12.15 8.52 4.37
N ALA A 261 -11.84 7.41 3.70
CA ALA A 261 -12.08 6.07 4.23
C ALA A 261 -11.24 5.77 5.49
N LEU A 262 -9.97 6.18 5.48
CA LEU A 262 -9.10 6.07 6.65
C LEU A 262 -9.68 6.80 7.87
N VAL A 263 -10.09 8.06 7.71
CA VAL A 263 -10.66 8.87 8.80
C VAL A 263 -11.98 8.28 9.29
N ALA A 264 -12.85 7.85 8.38
CA ALA A 264 -14.09 7.18 8.75
C ALA A 264 -13.84 5.87 9.50
N GLY A 265 -12.86 5.07 9.07
CA GLY A 265 -12.43 3.84 9.76
C GLY A 265 -11.93 4.13 11.17
N LEU A 266 -11.06 5.13 11.35
CA LEU A 266 -10.58 5.56 12.66
C LEU A 266 -11.73 6.02 13.58
N LEU A 267 -12.71 6.75 13.06
CA LEU A 267 -13.88 7.18 13.84
C LEU A 267 -14.72 5.98 14.30
N ILE A 268 -15.10 5.11 13.39
CA ILE A 268 -15.92 3.93 13.71
C ILE A 268 -15.15 2.98 14.63
N GLY A 269 -13.86 2.73 14.35
CA GLY A 269 -13.01 1.87 15.16
C GLY A 269 -12.80 2.34 16.59
N ASN A 270 -12.86 3.65 16.85
CA ASN A 270 -12.61 4.20 18.19
C ASN A 270 -13.89 4.70 18.86
N LEU A 271 -14.59 5.68 18.26
CA LEU A 271 -15.82 6.21 18.87
C LEU A 271 -16.97 5.20 18.80
N GLY A 272 -17.12 4.50 17.68
CA GLY A 272 -18.12 3.47 17.50
C GLY A 272 -17.93 2.34 18.52
N ARG A 273 -16.73 1.79 18.61
CA ARG A 273 -16.41 0.72 19.58
C ARG A 273 -16.60 1.16 21.04
N ARG A 274 -16.27 2.40 21.37
CA ARG A 274 -16.30 2.87 22.77
C ARG A 274 -17.69 3.26 23.23
N PHE A 275 -18.51 3.85 22.37
CA PHE A 275 -19.75 4.53 22.76
C PHE A 275 -20.98 4.13 21.94
N GLY A 276 -20.82 3.37 20.86
CA GLY A 276 -21.89 3.09 19.91
C GLY A 276 -22.24 1.62 19.74
N MET A 277 -21.34 0.69 20.02
CA MET A 277 -21.50 -0.73 19.67
C MET A 277 -21.54 -1.65 20.88
N SER A 278 -22.35 -2.69 20.83
CA SER A 278 -22.33 -3.81 21.76
C SER A 278 -21.08 -4.68 21.55
N ALA A 279 -20.79 -5.58 22.52
CA ALA A 279 -19.66 -6.51 22.42
C ALA A 279 -19.82 -7.45 21.21
N THR A 280 -21.05 -7.88 20.92
CA THR A 280 -21.38 -8.75 19.79
C THR A 280 -21.10 -8.07 18.46
N THR A 281 -21.53 -6.81 18.28
CA THR A 281 -21.29 -6.02 17.07
C THR A 281 -19.80 -5.75 16.87
N ARG A 282 -19.04 -5.45 17.94
CA ARG A 282 -17.58 -5.26 17.83
C ARG A 282 -16.90 -6.49 17.27
N GLN A 283 -17.21 -7.67 17.82
CA GLN A 283 -16.62 -8.92 17.35
C GLN A 283 -17.01 -9.23 15.90
N ALA A 284 -18.26 -9.03 15.53
CA ALA A 284 -18.73 -9.23 14.16
C ALA A 284 -18.03 -8.28 13.18
N LEU A 285 -17.87 -6.99 13.55
CA LEU A 285 -17.19 -5.99 12.75
C LEU A 285 -15.71 -6.36 12.54
N GLU A 286 -15.01 -6.80 13.60
CA GLU A 286 -13.63 -7.25 13.50
C GLU A 286 -13.46 -8.43 12.56
N ILE A 287 -14.33 -9.44 12.66
CA ILE A 287 -14.28 -10.64 11.81
C ILE A 287 -14.49 -10.26 10.34
N ILE A 288 -15.52 -9.47 10.05
CA ILE A 288 -15.88 -9.14 8.65
C ILE A 288 -14.81 -8.27 8.00
N TRP A 289 -14.36 -7.21 8.68
CA TRP A 289 -13.38 -6.31 8.10
C TRP A 289 -11.96 -6.92 8.04
N SER A 290 -11.60 -7.78 9.00
CA SER A 290 -10.35 -8.55 8.91
C SER A 290 -10.40 -9.56 7.77
N PHE A 291 -11.55 -10.19 7.55
CA PHE A 291 -11.74 -11.11 6.42
C PHE A 291 -11.73 -10.37 5.09
N ALA A 292 -12.41 -9.22 5.00
CA ALA A 292 -12.39 -8.38 3.80
C ALA A 292 -10.96 -7.92 3.47
N ASP A 293 -10.20 -7.42 4.46
CA ASP A 293 -8.80 -7.05 4.33
C ASP A 293 -7.96 -8.22 3.82
N TYR A 294 -8.09 -9.40 4.43
CA TYR A 294 -7.38 -10.60 4.00
C TYR A 294 -7.69 -10.99 2.55
N VAL A 295 -8.96 -11.05 2.16
CA VAL A 295 -9.38 -11.43 0.80
C VAL A 295 -8.87 -10.43 -0.22
N LEU A 296 -9.01 -9.13 0.06
CA LEU A 296 -8.58 -8.09 -0.86
C LEU A 296 -7.06 -8.09 -1.05
N ASN A 297 -6.29 -8.28 0.02
CA ASN A 297 -4.84 -8.40 -0.07
C ASN A 297 -4.41 -9.66 -0.84
N VAL A 298 -5.01 -10.81 -0.56
CA VAL A 298 -4.74 -12.06 -1.29
C VAL A 298 -4.98 -11.89 -2.79
N LEU A 299 -6.12 -11.30 -3.17
CA LEU A 299 -6.44 -11.02 -4.58
C LEU A 299 -5.47 -10.02 -5.19
N LEU A 300 -5.16 -8.94 -4.47
CA LEU A 300 -4.23 -7.91 -4.91
C LEU A 300 -2.86 -8.50 -5.24
N PHE A 301 -2.26 -9.24 -4.31
CA PHE A 301 -0.93 -9.82 -4.54
C PHE A 301 -0.92 -10.94 -5.58
N LEU A 302 -2.00 -11.70 -5.71
CA LEU A 302 -2.14 -12.68 -6.79
C LEU A 302 -2.20 -11.98 -8.17
N ILE A 303 -3.02 -10.94 -8.31
CA ILE A 303 -3.12 -10.16 -9.55
C ILE A 303 -1.78 -9.49 -9.87
N LEU A 304 -1.09 -8.91 -8.87
CA LEU A 304 0.23 -8.33 -9.05
C LEU A 304 1.24 -9.33 -9.61
N GLY A 305 1.22 -10.56 -9.11
CA GLY A 305 2.07 -11.63 -9.65
C GLY A 305 1.72 -12.01 -11.10
N LEU A 306 0.44 -12.00 -11.45
CA LEU A 306 -0.03 -12.26 -12.81
C LEU A 306 0.26 -11.09 -13.78
N GLU A 307 0.14 -9.86 -13.31
CA GLU A 307 0.36 -8.64 -14.11
C GLU A 307 1.81 -8.51 -14.60
N VAL A 308 2.77 -9.16 -13.94
CA VAL A 308 4.16 -9.23 -14.40
C VAL A 308 4.27 -9.77 -15.84
N LEU A 309 3.28 -10.56 -16.31
CA LEU A 309 3.19 -10.98 -17.73
C LEU A 309 3.10 -9.83 -18.72
N THR A 310 2.58 -8.69 -18.29
CA THR A 310 2.40 -7.51 -19.16
C THR A 310 3.65 -6.63 -19.26
N VAL A 311 4.62 -6.87 -18.38
CA VAL A 311 5.86 -6.08 -18.27
C VAL A 311 7.01 -6.79 -18.99
N HIS A 312 7.62 -6.12 -19.95
CA HIS A 312 8.73 -6.67 -20.73
C HIS A 312 10.07 -6.36 -20.04
N PHE A 313 10.63 -7.32 -19.34
CA PHE A 313 11.97 -7.17 -18.75
C PHE A 313 13.05 -7.52 -19.77
N SER A 314 14.01 -6.60 -19.97
CA SER A 314 15.19 -6.87 -20.79
C SER A 314 16.42 -7.10 -19.90
N LEU A 315 17.28 -8.03 -20.30
CA LEU A 315 18.54 -8.28 -19.58
C LEU A 315 19.47 -7.08 -19.61
N SER A 316 19.43 -6.27 -20.66
CA SER A 316 20.18 -5.01 -20.78
C SER A 316 19.73 -3.94 -19.77
N GLY A 317 18.48 -4.00 -19.30
CA GLY A 317 17.93 -3.08 -18.29
C GLY A 317 18.23 -3.50 -16.82
N LEU A 318 18.83 -4.67 -16.57
CA LEU A 318 19.00 -5.19 -15.22
C LEU A 318 19.82 -4.28 -14.30
N SER A 319 20.87 -3.64 -14.82
CA SER A 319 21.69 -2.67 -14.07
C SER A 319 20.86 -1.46 -13.62
N LEU A 320 19.96 -0.98 -14.48
CA LEU A 320 19.06 0.12 -14.20
C LEU A 320 18.05 -0.26 -13.10
N LEU A 321 17.46 -1.45 -13.20
CA LEU A 321 16.52 -1.95 -12.19
C LEU A 321 17.18 -2.11 -10.81
N MET A 322 18.38 -2.69 -10.76
CA MET A 322 19.14 -2.84 -9.52
C MET A 322 19.52 -1.48 -8.90
N THR A 323 19.91 -0.50 -9.73
CA THR A 323 20.20 0.85 -9.24
C THR A 323 18.92 1.54 -8.77
N GLY A 324 17.78 1.31 -9.44
CA GLY A 324 16.47 1.79 -9.00
C GLY A 324 16.09 1.26 -7.60
N ILE A 325 16.34 -0.02 -7.31
CA ILE A 325 16.14 -0.60 -5.99
C ILE A 325 17.02 0.11 -4.94
N LEU A 326 18.29 0.33 -5.26
CA LEU A 326 19.21 1.05 -4.35
C LEU A 326 18.75 2.48 -4.06
N ILE A 327 18.26 3.20 -5.07
CA ILE A 327 17.72 4.56 -4.91
C ILE A 327 16.54 4.55 -3.94
N VAL A 328 15.63 3.60 -4.05
CA VAL A 328 14.45 3.50 -3.17
C VAL A 328 14.88 3.17 -1.73
N LEU A 329 15.85 2.28 -1.54
CA LEU A 329 16.41 1.97 -0.22
C LEU A 329 17.12 3.19 0.40
N VAL A 330 17.93 3.91 -0.38
CA VAL A 330 18.58 5.16 0.07
C VAL A 330 17.55 6.23 0.40
N GLY A 331 16.55 6.42 -0.46
CA GLY A 331 15.44 7.35 -0.20
C GLY A 331 14.73 7.05 1.12
N ARG A 332 14.47 5.78 1.41
CA ARG A 332 13.90 5.34 2.68
C ARG A 332 14.83 5.61 3.85
N MET A 333 16.11 5.30 3.71
CA MET A 333 17.12 5.56 4.74
C MET A 333 17.24 7.06 5.06
N VAL A 334 17.28 7.91 4.04
CA VAL A 334 17.32 9.37 4.19
C VAL A 334 16.04 9.88 4.87
N SER A 335 14.86 9.41 4.43
CA SER A 335 13.57 9.81 4.98
C SER A 335 13.45 9.49 6.47
N VAL A 336 13.61 8.22 6.84
CA VAL A 336 13.52 7.80 8.24
C VAL A 336 14.65 8.37 9.08
N GLY A 337 15.88 8.40 8.54
CA GLY A 337 17.07 8.91 9.23
C GLY A 337 16.95 10.41 9.55
N SER A 338 16.51 11.24 8.62
CA SER A 338 16.32 12.68 8.84
C SER A 338 15.30 12.97 9.93
N ILE A 339 14.20 12.22 9.96
CA ILE A 339 13.17 12.37 10.99
C ILE A 339 13.69 11.90 12.35
N ALA A 340 14.40 10.78 12.40
CA ALA A 340 14.99 10.25 13.62
C ALA A 340 16.08 11.15 14.24
N MET A 341 16.71 12.03 13.45
CA MET A 341 17.67 13.02 13.95
C MET A 341 17.02 14.19 14.69
N VAL A 342 15.74 14.47 14.48
CA VAL A 342 15.04 15.57 15.13
C VAL A 342 14.80 15.23 16.61
N PRO A 343 15.26 16.07 17.59
CA PRO A 343 15.17 15.77 19.01
C PRO A 343 13.75 15.51 19.52
N ALA A 344 12.74 16.20 18.94
CA ALA A 344 11.35 16.02 19.30
C ALA A 344 10.82 14.60 19.03
N TRP A 345 11.31 13.94 17.99
CA TRP A 345 10.88 12.59 17.56
C TRP A 345 11.83 11.49 18.01
N LYS A 346 13.13 11.83 18.20
CA LYS A 346 14.17 10.89 18.67
C LYS A 346 13.78 10.19 19.98
N ARG A 347 13.11 10.89 20.90
CA ARG A 347 12.62 10.33 22.17
C ARG A 347 11.54 9.27 21.98
N GLN A 348 10.81 9.34 20.88
CA GLN A 348 9.73 8.42 20.53
C GLN A 348 10.20 7.33 19.55
N MET A 349 11.43 7.37 19.07
CA MET A 349 12.03 6.39 18.16
C MET A 349 13.33 5.87 18.78
N PRO A 350 13.30 4.73 19.49
CA PRO A 350 14.53 4.16 20.02
C PRO A 350 15.49 3.80 18.87
N LEU A 351 16.78 3.95 19.10
CA LEU A 351 17.81 3.77 18.06
C LEU A 351 17.74 2.40 17.38
N HIS A 352 17.38 1.35 18.10
CA HIS A 352 17.18 0.01 17.54
C HIS A 352 15.94 -0.13 16.64
N ALA A 353 14.97 0.80 16.74
CA ALA A 353 13.80 0.81 15.85
C ALA A 353 14.12 1.36 14.45
N ILE A 354 15.14 2.23 14.32
CA ILE A 354 15.49 2.88 13.05
C ILE A 354 15.81 1.87 11.94
N PRO A 355 16.71 0.88 12.13
CA PRO A 355 16.97 -0.13 11.12
C PRO A 355 15.72 -0.95 10.76
N LEU A 356 14.84 -1.22 11.73
CA LEU A 356 13.60 -1.94 11.52
C LEU A 356 12.59 -1.10 10.71
N LEU A 357 12.50 0.20 10.98
CA LEU A 357 11.66 1.13 10.20
C LEU A 357 12.18 1.28 8.75
N ILE A 358 13.51 1.34 8.57
CA ILE A 358 14.10 1.45 7.23
C ILE A 358 13.86 0.17 6.43
N TRP A 359 14.23 -1.00 6.98
CA TRP A 359 14.13 -2.28 6.28
C TRP A 359 12.69 -2.79 6.20
N GLY A 360 11.86 -2.48 7.20
CA GLY A 360 10.43 -2.81 7.25
C GLY A 360 9.54 -1.94 6.37
N GLY A 361 10.08 -0.92 5.71
CA GLY A 361 9.35 -0.14 4.70
C GLY A 361 9.11 -0.95 3.43
N LEU A 362 8.36 -2.04 3.54
CA LEU A 362 8.03 -2.92 2.41
C LEU A 362 7.14 -2.18 1.41
N ARG A 363 7.26 -2.53 0.13
CA ARG A 363 6.43 -1.98 -0.93
C ARG A 363 5.34 -2.99 -1.30
N GLY A 364 4.09 -2.55 -1.21
CA GLY A 364 2.92 -3.39 -1.49
C GLY A 364 2.32 -3.18 -2.87
N GLY A 365 1.00 -3.33 -2.96
CA GLY A 365 0.25 -3.24 -4.21
C GLY A 365 -0.06 -1.81 -4.66
N ILE A 366 -0.16 -0.85 -3.74
CA ILE A 366 -0.49 0.54 -4.07
C ILE A 366 0.50 1.16 -5.08
N PRO A 367 1.84 1.01 -4.94
CA PRO A 367 2.79 1.47 -5.94
C PRO A 367 2.49 0.99 -7.35
N VAL A 368 2.16 -0.28 -7.52
CA VAL A 368 1.85 -0.85 -8.85
C VAL A 368 0.55 -0.28 -9.41
N ALA A 369 -0.47 -0.12 -8.56
CA ALA A 369 -1.71 0.50 -8.98
C ALA A 369 -1.53 1.93 -9.50
N LEU A 370 -0.75 2.72 -8.77
CA LEU A 370 -0.42 4.09 -9.17
C LEU A 370 0.42 4.09 -10.46
N ALA A 371 1.37 3.18 -10.62
CA ALA A 371 2.16 3.05 -11.85
C ALA A 371 1.31 2.67 -13.06
N LEU A 372 0.31 1.78 -12.86
CA LEU A 372 -0.64 1.41 -13.92
C LEU A 372 -1.59 2.56 -14.31
N SER A 373 -1.78 3.55 -13.43
CA SER A 373 -2.61 4.73 -13.72
C SER A 373 -1.86 5.83 -14.48
N LEU A 374 -0.55 5.70 -14.68
CA LEU A 374 0.23 6.65 -15.47
C LEU A 374 -0.27 6.72 -16.92
N PRO A 375 -0.24 7.89 -17.57
CA PRO A 375 -0.55 8.04 -19.00
C PRO A 375 0.32 7.13 -19.86
N GLY A 376 -0.19 6.74 -21.03
CA GLY A 376 0.44 5.77 -21.94
C GLY A 376 1.63 6.30 -22.73
N ASP A 377 2.52 7.09 -22.13
CA ASP A 377 3.72 7.63 -22.75
C ASP A 377 4.88 6.63 -22.78
N SER A 378 5.94 6.93 -23.55
CA SER A 378 7.11 6.06 -23.73
C SER A 378 7.80 5.67 -22.42
N GLU A 379 7.76 6.55 -21.43
CA GLU A 379 8.43 6.36 -20.15
C GLU A 379 7.61 5.55 -19.13
N ARG A 380 6.30 5.37 -19.38
CA ARG A 380 5.42 4.58 -18.51
C ARG A 380 5.93 3.15 -18.32
N GLU A 381 6.37 2.49 -19.39
CA GLU A 381 6.85 1.11 -19.32
C GLU A 381 8.09 0.99 -18.44
N LEU A 382 9.01 1.95 -18.54
CA LEU A 382 10.20 2.00 -17.71
C LEU A 382 9.86 2.20 -16.21
N LEU A 383 8.95 3.13 -15.91
CA LEU A 383 8.49 3.36 -14.54
C LEU A 383 7.74 2.15 -13.96
N LEU A 384 6.98 1.43 -14.79
CA LEU A 384 6.36 0.17 -14.43
C LEU A 384 7.42 -0.89 -14.10
N GLN A 385 8.44 -1.07 -14.95
CA GLN A 385 9.54 -2.02 -14.71
C GLN A 385 10.26 -1.72 -13.39
N LEU A 386 10.61 -0.46 -13.14
CA LEU A 386 11.24 -0.02 -11.89
C LEU A 386 10.33 -0.28 -10.68
N THR A 387 9.04 -0.02 -10.82
CA THR A 387 8.05 -0.26 -9.74
C THR A 387 7.95 -1.74 -9.42
N TYR A 388 7.76 -2.60 -10.42
CA TYR A 388 7.70 -4.04 -10.23
C TYR A 388 9.00 -4.59 -9.64
N ALA A 389 10.16 -4.18 -10.14
CA ALA A 389 11.45 -4.61 -9.59
C ALA A 389 11.56 -4.29 -8.09
N ASN A 390 11.14 -3.09 -7.68
CA ASN A 390 11.14 -2.69 -6.27
C ASN A 390 10.15 -3.48 -5.43
N VAL A 391 8.93 -3.70 -5.91
CA VAL A 391 7.89 -4.47 -5.19
C VAL A 391 8.31 -5.93 -5.06
N LEU A 392 8.82 -6.55 -6.13
CA LEU A 392 9.33 -7.92 -6.10
C LEU A 392 10.50 -8.07 -5.12
N PHE A 393 11.49 -7.16 -5.18
CA PHE A 393 12.60 -7.15 -4.23
C PHE A 393 12.09 -7.00 -2.79
N SER A 394 11.13 -6.13 -2.57
CA SER A 394 10.57 -5.89 -1.24
C SER A 394 9.90 -7.12 -0.66
N ILE A 395 9.09 -7.80 -1.45
CA ILE A 395 8.31 -8.95 -0.96
C ILE A 395 9.16 -10.23 -0.93
N LEU A 396 10.04 -10.45 -1.92
CA LEU A 396 10.82 -11.68 -2.03
C LEU A 396 12.14 -11.64 -1.24
N VAL A 397 12.70 -10.44 -0.98
CA VAL A 397 14.00 -10.30 -0.30
C VAL A 397 13.84 -9.59 1.05
N GLN A 398 13.25 -8.38 1.09
CA GLN A 398 13.16 -7.62 2.34
C GLN A 398 12.24 -8.30 3.36
N ALA A 399 11.05 -8.76 2.96
CA ALA A 399 10.09 -9.37 3.89
C ALA A 399 10.65 -10.63 4.57
N PRO A 400 11.22 -11.63 3.87
CA PRO A 400 11.82 -12.79 4.52
C PRO A 400 13.04 -12.45 5.38
N THR A 401 13.87 -11.49 4.94
CA THR A 401 15.10 -11.09 5.67
C THR A 401 14.81 -10.18 6.87
N PHE A 402 13.63 -9.59 6.96
CA PHE A 402 13.20 -8.79 8.12
C PHE A 402 13.28 -9.59 9.42
N LYS A 403 12.92 -10.88 9.38
CA LYS A 403 13.05 -11.80 10.52
C LYS A 403 14.50 -11.87 11.04
N LEU A 404 15.48 -11.94 10.14
CA LEU A 404 16.90 -12.02 10.52
C LEU A 404 17.37 -10.74 11.21
N LEU A 405 16.91 -9.59 10.70
CA LEU A 405 17.23 -8.31 11.32
C LEU A 405 16.62 -8.19 12.72
N LEU A 406 15.36 -8.57 12.87
CA LEU A 406 14.64 -8.54 14.14
C LEU A 406 15.33 -9.41 15.20
N THR A 407 15.70 -10.66 14.85
CA THR A 407 16.36 -11.57 15.79
C THR A 407 17.77 -11.11 16.19
N ARG A 408 18.49 -10.44 15.28
CA ARG A 408 19.81 -9.86 15.61
C ARG A 408 19.69 -8.71 16.60
N LEU A 409 18.73 -7.81 16.41
CA LEU A 409 18.53 -6.66 17.28
C LEU A 409 18.02 -7.07 18.67
N GLN A 410 17.15 -8.08 18.78
CA GLN A 410 16.71 -8.62 20.06
C GLN A 410 17.86 -9.25 20.88
N LYS A 411 18.85 -9.87 20.22
CA LYS A 411 20.04 -10.40 20.90
C LYS A 411 20.95 -9.30 21.45
N ILE A 412 20.98 -8.14 20.81
CA ILE A 412 21.76 -6.97 21.27
C ILE A 412 21.13 -6.35 22.52
N ASP A 413 19.80 -6.29 22.59
CA ASP A 413 19.07 -5.71 23.73
C ASP A 413 19.01 -6.64 24.98
N ARG A 414 19.40 -7.93 24.85
CA ARG A 414 19.45 -8.91 25.94
C ARG A 414 20.82 -9.56 26.07
N PRO A 415 21.88 -8.82 26.38
CA PRO A 415 23.22 -9.41 26.51
C PRO A 415 23.41 -10.30 27.76
N ASN A 416 22.46 -10.35 28.74
CA ASN A 416 22.66 -10.94 30.06
C ASN A 416 21.65 -12.05 30.45
N LEU A 417 21.06 -12.76 29.51
CA LEU A 417 20.17 -13.90 29.80
C LEU A 417 20.59 -15.19 29.06
N ALA A 418 21.89 -15.40 28.90
CA ALA A 418 22.46 -16.67 28.48
C ALA A 418 23.33 -17.25 29.60
#